data_47e803608f0ae6559e539a57dc3354dc
#
_entry.id   47e803608f0ae6559e539a57dc3354dc
#
_cell.length_a   1.000
_cell.length_b   1.000
_cell.length_c   1.000
_cell.angle_alpha   90.00
_cell.angle_beta   90.00
_cell.angle_gamma   90.00
#
_symmetry.space_group_name_H-M   'P 1'
#
loop_
_entity.id
_entity.type
_entity.pdbx_description
1 polymer ?
#
loop_
_entity_poly.entity_id
_entity_poly.type
_entity_poly.pdbx_seq_one_letter_code
_entity_poly.pdbx_strand_id
1 'polypeptide(L)'
;MTDQRGSLAGTLSSNGILRVAGSASGTLVGLYLVLLQASRIGSAGAGTAGTLGASAYAAELLFSIPLGVLADAWQPRWVMVAGALLGAVAVQLFGLTHNSAIFFLSRVLEGISVAAVTPPLLAWLADRTEGDLRARARVMSFFELSLLAGLAMGGVAATQLWSHFHGTAFSLVAVGYLLAALLLALFAGGGGTAPGHNALAGLRLALRDDHVRRLAPVWLCVNAVTGLWLGPTLAFLITSPSAPHRSQFFNGLYAADPTQFGWVLLGYALLFATGVTGWSMVLARVGVHRAMLISLATMLPVCLGFYLVNHAGGASSGYRWTIGIATALLILVETGFTPAALSWLAGSLHGGVGKGSAMGIYSVLLSVGAIGGSLMAGWLGNLFRFDGLLLGTVLLAVAGLLLMARIPQDAPADSGETIR
;
A
#
# COMPACT_ATOMS: atom_id res chain seq x y z
N MET A 1 -26.91 1.52 -22.05
CA MET A 1 -26.25 0.47 -21.21
C MET A 1 -24.85 0.08 -21.71
N THR A 2 -24.57 0.03 -23.01
CA THR A 2 -23.23 -0.29 -23.57
C THR A 2 -22.21 0.80 -23.27
N ASP A 3 -22.55 2.06 -23.35
CA ASP A 3 -21.65 3.21 -23.11
C ASP A 3 -21.22 3.34 -21.63
N GLN A 4 -22.10 3.03 -20.70
CA GLN A 4 -21.80 3.03 -19.26
C GLN A 4 -20.81 1.92 -18.86
N ARG A 5 -20.90 0.74 -19.47
CA ARG A 5 -19.97 -0.37 -19.21
C ARG A 5 -18.57 -0.06 -19.76
N GLY A 6 -18.48 0.53 -20.94
CA GLY A 6 -17.22 0.98 -21.52
C GLY A 6 -16.53 2.03 -20.67
N SER A 7 -17.30 2.99 -20.15
CA SER A 7 -16.79 4.03 -19.26
C SER A 7 -16.24 3.47 -17.94
N LEU A 8 -16.92 2.53 -17.28
CA LEU A 8 -16.45 1.88 -16.05
C LEU A 8 -15.17 1.06 -16.28
N ALA A 9 -15.16 0.25 -17.35
CA ALA A 9 -13.99 -0.58 -17.67
C ALA A 9 -12.75 0.29 -17.98
N GLY A 10 -12.91 1.34 -18.80
CA GLY A 10 -11.81 2.26 -19.13
C GLY A 10 -11.27 2.99 -17.91
N THR A 11 -12.13 3.46 -17.01
CA THR A 11 -11.72 4.14 -15.78
C THR A 11 -11.03 3.19 -14.78
N LEU A 12 -11.51 1.95 -14.64
CA LEU A 12 -10.84 0.93 -13.83
C LEU A 12 -9.49 0.51 -14.42
N SER A 13 -9.38 0.40 -15.74
CA SER A 13 -8.10 0.13 -16.42
C SER A 13 -7.09 1.25 -16.19
N SER A 14 -7.53 2.51 -16.25
CA SER A 14 -6.71 3.67 -15.91
C SER A 14 -6.17 3.57 -14.47
N ASN A 15 -7.05 3.23 -13.50
CA ASN A 15 -6.61 3.03 -12.12
C ASN A 15 -5.58 1.90 -12.00
N GLY A 16 -5.78 0.78 -12.69
CA GLY A 16 -4.80 -0.32 -12.73
C GLY A 16 -3.44 0.15 -13.22
N ILE A 17 -3.39 0.90 -14.31
CA ILE A 17 -2.14 1.45 -14.86
C ILE A 17 -1.49 2.43 -13.88
N LEU A 18 -2.26 3.31 -13.23
CA LEU A 18 -1.73 4.23 -12.21
C LEU A 18 -1.13 3.49 -11.02
N ARG A 19 -1.76 2.40 -10.57
CA ARG A 19 -1.23 1.57 -9.47
C ARG A 19 0.06 0.86 -9.85
N VAL A 20 0.14 0.34 -11.07
CA VAL A 20 1.38 -0.25 -11.61
C VAL A 20 2.48 0.82 -11.70
N ALA A 21 2.17 1.99 -12.26
CA ALA A 21 3.14 3.07 -12.41
C ALA A 21 3.63 3.61 -11.05
N GLY A 22 2.73 3.82 -10.08
CA GLY A 22 3.08 4.28 -8.74
C GLY A 22 3.94 3.27 -7.96
N SER A 23 3.59 1.99 -8.01
CA SER A 23 4.38 0.93 -7.40
C SER A 23 5.75 0.79 -8.08
N ALA A 24 5.79 0.89 -9.42
CA ALA A 24 7.04 0.88 -10.17
C ALA A 24 7.93 2.07 -9.80
N SER A 25 7.36 3.27 -9.67
CA SER A 25 8.09 4.46 -9.21
C SER A 25 8.73 4.23 -7.84
N GLY A 26 7.96 3.74 -6.85
CA GLY A 26 8.49 3.46 -5.52
C GLY A 26 9.67 2.49 -5.52
N THR A 27 9.59 1.42 -6.31
CA THR A 27 10.68 0.46 -6.47
C THR A 27 11.89 1.07 -7.18
N LEU A 28 11.67 1.82 -8.28
CA LEU A 28 12.74 2.52 -9.02
C LEU A 28 13.50 3.51 -8.15
N VAL A 29 12.83 4.22 -7.24
CA VAL A 29 13.48 5.12 -6.27
C VAL A 29 14.52 4.36 -5.45
N GLY A 30 14.18 3.17 -4.93
CA GLY A 30 15.13 2.34 -4.18
C GLY A 30 16.34 1.93 -5.03
N LEU A 31 16.10 1.45 -6.27
CA LEU A 31 17.15 1.06 -7.21
C LEU A 31 18.07 2.23 -7.59
N TYR A 32 17.49 3.40 -7.82
CA TYR A 32 18.23 4.60 -8.18
C TYR A 32 19.11 5.10 -7.02
N LEU A 33 18.62 5.04 -5.79
CA LEU A 33 19.40 5.37 -4.61
C LEU A 33 20.61 4.44 -4.43
N VAL A 34 20.50 3.15 -4.82
CA VAL A 34 21.65 2.23 -4.85
C VAL A 34 22.71 2.71 -5.85
N LEU A 35 22.30 3.14 -7.05
CA LEU A 35 23.20 3.70 -8.05
C LEU A 35 23.92 4.96 -7.53
N LEU A 36 23.18 5.87 -6.89
CA LEU A 36 23.76 7.09 -6.32
C LEU A 36 24.73 6.78 -5.17
N GLN A 37 24.41 5.81 -4.33
CA GLN A 37 25.31 5.36 -3.27
C GLN A 37 26.61 4.79 -3.84
N ALA A 38 26.53 3.93 -4.86
CA ALA A 38 27.69 3.35 -5.53
C ALA A 38 28.57 4.42 -6.20
N SER A 39 27.94 5.46 -6.75
CA SER A 39 28.62 6.60 -7.40
C SER A 39 29.11 7.64 -6.40
N ARG A 40 28.87 7.46 -5.09
CA ARG A 40 29.17 8.44 -4.02
C ARG A 40 28.56 9.82 -4.24
N ILE A 41 27.42 9.88 -4.89
CA ILE A 41 26.69 11.12 -5.18
C ILE A 41 25.62 11.33 -4.08
N GLY A 42 25.79 12.36 -3.28
CA GLY A 42 24.86 12.73 -2.21
C GLY A 42 24.81 11.75 -1.03
N SER A 43 23.81 11.90 -0.17
CA SER A 43 23.59 11.08 1.03
C SER A 43 22.57 9.95 0.76
N ALA A 44 22.80 9.13 -0.27
CA ALA A 44 21.92 8.01 -0.58
C ALA A 44 22.09 6.86 0.44
N GLY A 45 20.99 6.40 1.01
CA GLY A 45 20.97 5.34 2.02
C GLY A 45 19.56 4.90 2.39
N ALA A 46 19.44 3.91 3.26
CA ALA A 46 18.15 3.42 3.73
C ALA A 46 17.33 4.53 4.41
N GLY A 47 17.98 5.42 5.17
CA GLY A 47 17.33 6.60 5.77
C GLY A 47 16.71 7.53 4.73
N THR A 48 17.44 7.84 3.66
CA THR A 48 16.93 8.63 2.53
C THR A 48 15.75 7.92 1.87
N ALA A 49 15.84 6.62 1.62
CA ALA A 49 14.76 5.83 1.05
C ALA A 49 13.49 5.88 1.92
N GLY A 50 13.64 5.70 3.24
CA GLY A 50 12.53 5.77 4.20
C GLY A 50 11.88 7.15 4.27
N THR A 51 12.67 8.22 4.30
CA THR A 51 12.14 9.59 4.32
C THR A 51 11.44 9.97 3.01
N LEU A 52 11.93 9.53 1.87
CA LEU A 52 11.28 9.70 0.58
C LEU A 52 9.95 8.94 0.50
N GLY A 53 9.88 7.71 1.04
CA GLY A 53 8.63 6.97 1.17
C GLY A 53 7.62 7.72 2.05
N ALA A 54 8.05 8.14 3.23
CA ALA A 54 7.21 8.88 4.18
C ALA A 54 6.69 10.21 3.61
N SER A 55 7.50 10.94 2.83
CA SER A 55 7.09 12.22 2.24
C SER A 55 5.95 12.07 1.23
N ALA A 56 5.94 10.97 0.45
CA ALA A 56 4.84 10.67 -0.47
C ALA A 56 3.54 10.40 0.28
N TYR A 57 3.56 9.54 1.31
CA TYR A 57 2.38 9.26 2.14
C TYR A 57 1.90 10.48 2.91
N ALA A 58 2.82 11.33 3.40
CA ALA A 58 2.47 12.57 4.08
C ALA A 58 1.76 13.55 3.14
N ALA A 59 2.24 13.70 1.92
CA ALA A 59 1.59 14.53 0.90
C ALA A 59 0.22 13.95 0.51
N GLU A 60 0.11 12.65 0.30
CA GLU A 60 -1.17 11.99 0.05
C GLU A 60 -2.18 12.28 1.17
N LEU A 61 -1.79 12.09 2.42
CA LEU A 61 -2.64 12.36 3.59
C LEU A 61 -3.12 13.81 3.64
N LEU A 62 -2.20 14.76 3.49
CA LEU A 62 -2.49 16.18 3.60
C LEU A 62 -3.40 16.71 2.49
N PHE A 63 -3.23 16.18 1.27
CA PHE A 63 -3.93 16.68 0.09
C PHE A 63 -5.17 15.87 -0.28
N SER A 64 -5.42 14.68 0.29
CA SER A 64 -6.58 13.84 -0.03
C SER A 64 -7.91 14.57 0.20
N ILE A 65 -8.06 15.27 1.33
CA ILE A 65 -9.29 16.00 1.66
C ILE A 65 -9.44 17.25 0.76
N PRO A 66 -8.45 18.15 0.65
CA PRO A 66 -8.55 19.33 -0.22
C PRO A 66 -8.86 18.98 -1.68
N LEU A 67 -8.22 17.95 -2.21
CA LEU A 67 -8.42 17.54 -3.60
C LEU A 67 -9.74 16.79 -3.82
N GLY A 68 -10.21 16.06 -2.79
CA GLY A 68 -11.58 15.51 -2.78
C GLY A 68 -12.63 16.60 -2.87
N VAL A 69 -12.53 17.65 -2.03
CA VAL A 69 -13.42 18.81 -2.07
C VAL A 69 -13.31 19.56 -3.40
N LEU A 70 -12.11 19.70 -3.94
CA LEU A 70 -11.92 20.32 -5.27
C LEU A 70 -12.60 19.51 -6.37
N ALA A 71 -12.56 18.18 -6.30
CA ALA A 71 -13.22 17.30 -7.24
C ALA A 71 -14.75 17.41 -7.16
N ASP A 72 -15.32 17.64 -5.97
CA ASP A 72 -16.74 17.88 -5.79
C ASP A 72 -17.18 19.26 -6.33
N ALA A 73 -16.29 20.27 -6.18
CA ALA A 73 -16.57 21.63 -6.69
C ALA A 73 -16.38 21.76 -8.22
N TRP A 74 -15.49 21.00 -8.76
CA TRP A 74 -15.19 20.92 -10.20
C TRP A 74 -15.68 19.57 -10.74
N GLN A 75 -15.27 19.22 -11.96
CA GLN A 75 -15.51 17.91 -12.50
C GLN A 75 -14.43 16.91 -12.00
N PRO A 76 -14.80 15.81 -11.32
CA PRO A 76 -13.86 14.82 -10.82
C PRO A 76 -12.85 14.34 -11.86
N ARG A 77 -13.32 14.21 -13.11
CA ARG A 77 -12.53 13.85 -14.28
C ARG A 77 -11.26 14.70 -14.42
N TRP A 78 -11.38 16.03 -14.37
CA TRP A 78 -10.25 16.90 -14.61
C TRP A 78 -9.27 16.95 -13.45
N VAL A 79 -9.76 16.76 -12.21
CA VAL A 79 -8.90 16.62 -11.02
C VAL A 79 -8.08 15.34 -11.11
N MET A 80 -8.71 14.23 -11.52
CA MET A 80 -8.02 12.95 -11.72
C MET A 80 -7.00 13.02 -12.86
N VAL A 81 -7.35 13.65 -13.99
CA VAL A 81 -6.42 13.87 -15.13
C VAL A 81 -5.22 14.71 -14.69
N ALA A 82 -5.46 15.85 -14.03
CA ALA A 82 -4.40 16.69 -13.51
C ALA A 82 -3.49 15.94 -12.52
N GLY A 83 -4.09 15.12 -11.64
CA GLY A 83 -3.35 14.24 -10.74
C GLY A 83 -2.44 13.26 -11.47
N ALA A 84 -2.96 12.58 -12.49
CA ALA A 84 -2.15 11.65 -13.29
C ALA A 84 -1.01 12.37 -14.05
N LEU A 85 -1.27 13.55 -14.63
CA LEU A 85 -0.23 14.37 -15.27
C LEU A 85 0.83 14.83 -14.26
N LEU A 86 0.42 15.21 -13.06
CA LEU A 86 1.34 15.57 -11.98
C LEU A 86 2.24 14.39 -11.58
N GLY A 87 1.69 13.17 -11.54
CA GLY A 87 2.46 11.95 -11.31
C GLY A 87 3.51 11.69 -12.40
N ALA A 88 3.17 11.91 -13.67
CA ALA A 88 4.12 11.83 -14.77
C ALA A 88 5.29 12.82 -14.60
N VAL A 89 4.98 14.08 -14.26
CA VAL A 89 5.99 15.11 -13.98
C VAL A 89 6.85 14.73 -12.79
N ALA A 90 6.23 14.24 -11.70
CA ALA A 90 6.91 13.86 -10.48
C ALA A 90 7.95 12.76 -10.74
N VAL A 91 7.55 11.69 -11.41
CA VAL A 91 8.43 10.56 -11.73
C VAL A 91 9.56 10.99 -12.67
N GLN A 92 9.25 11.81 -13.67
CA GLN A 92 10.25 12.31 -14.60
C GLN A 92 11.30 13.20 -13.89
N LEU A 93 10.86 14.09 -12.99
CA LEU A 93 11.76 14.95 -12.20
C LEU A 93 12.73 14.10 -11.37
N PHE A 94 12.27 13.01 -10.79
CA PHE A 94 13.14 12.13 -9.99
C PHE A 94 14.27 11.53 -10.84
N GLY A 95 13.98 11.05 -12.03
CA GLY A 95 14.96 10.44 -12.94
C GLY A 95 15.96 11.42 -13.57
N LEU A 96 15.64 12.71 -13.61
CA LEU A 96 16.47 13.74 -14.25
C LEU A 96 17.43 14.46 -13.29
N THR A 97 17.39 14.18 -12.00
CA THR A 97 18.14 14.95 -11.01
C THR A 97 18.99 14.08 -10.11
N HIS A 98 20.00 14.73 -9.48
CA HIS A 98 20.78 14.16 -8.37
C HIS A 98 20.61 15.00 -7.09
N ASN A 99 19.75 15.99 -7.10
CA ASN A 99 19.53 16.91 -6.00
C ASN A 99 18.49 16.34 -5.02
N SER A 100 18.89 16.16 -3.76
CA SER A 100 18.02 15.60 -2.72
C SER A 100 16.73 16.42 -2.49
N ALA A 101 16.79 17.76 -2.62
CA ALA A 101 15.59 18.60 -2.47
C ALA A 101 14.55 18.32 -3.59
N ILE A 102 15.03 18.09 -4.81
CA ILE A 102 14.15 17.75 -5.94
C ILE A 102 13.62 16.31 -5.78
N PHE A 103 14.37 15.39 -5.18
CA PHE A 103 13.85 14.07 -4.82
C PHE A 103 12.65 14.17 -3.87
N PHE A 104 12.78 14.98 -2.81
CA PHE A 104 11.66 15.22 -1.89
C PHE A 104 10.49 15.88 -2.60
N LEU A 105 10.72 16.92 -3.40
CA LEU A 105 9.67 17.57 -4.17
C LEU A 105 8.96 16.57 -5.08
N SER A 106 9.70 15.74 -5.81
CA SER A 106 9.15 14.70 -6.67
C SER A 106 8.24 13.74 -5.89
N ARG A 107 8.69 13.26 -4.73
CA ARG A 107 7.88 12.36 -3.89
C ARG A 107 6.63 13.05 -3.32
N VAL A 108 6.72 14.32 -2.94
CA VAL A 108 5.56 15.13 -2.53
C VAL A 108 4.57 15.27 -3.69
N LEU A 109 5.04 15.60 -4.89
CA LEU A 109 4.18 15.71 -6.09
C LEU A 109 3.50 14.37 -6.44
N GLU A 110 4.20 13.27 -6.27
CA GLU A 110 3.63 11.92 -6.47
C GLU A 110 2.55 11.61 -5.43
N GLY A 111 2.76 11.95 -4.15
CA GLY A 111 1.72 11.85 -3.12
C GLY A 111 0.49 12.71 -3.42
N ILE A 112 0.69 13.95 -3.90
CA ILE A 112 -0.41 14.82 -4.36
C ILE A 112 -1.12 14.20 -5.56
N SER A 113 -0.41 13.56 -6.49
CA SER A 113 -0.98 12.84 -7.62
C SER A 113 -1.94 11.73 -7.16
N VAL A 114 -1.52 10.91 -6.19
CA VAL A 114 -2.37 9.85 -5.61
C VAL A 114 -3.60 10.44 -4.92
N ALA A 115 -3.42 11.51 -4.15
CA ALA A 115 -4.51 12.23 -3.49
C ALA A 115 -5.51 12.85 -4.47
N ALA A 116 -5.06 13.29 -5.64
CA ALA A 116 -5.92 13.85 -6.68
C ALA A 116 -6.72 12.80 -7.46
N VAL A 117 -6.27 11.54 -7.44
CA VAL A 117 -6.92 10.47 -8.22
C VAL A 117 -7.79 9.59 -7.34
N THR A 118 -7.28 9.09 -6.22
CA THR A 118 -7.92 7.99 -5.46
C THR A 118 -9.27 8.40 -4.86
N PRO A 119 -9.41 9.48 -4.07
CA PRO A 119 -10.69 9.86 -3.50
C PRO A 119 -11.74 10.24 -4.56
N PRO A 120 -11.42 11.07 -5.58
CA PRO A 120 -12.39 11.38 -6.63
C PRO A 120 -12.83 10.17 -7.45
N LEU A 121 -11.93 9.21 -7.68
CA LEU A 121 -12.25 7.98 -8.38
C LEU A 121 -13.24 7.12 -7.58
N LEU A 122 -13.00 6.95 -6.28
CA LEU A 122 -13.90 6.19 -5.41
C LEU A 122 -15.29 6.82 -5.34
N ALA A 123 -15.36 8.16 -5.22
CA ALA A 123 -16.62 8.89 -5.26
C ALA A 123 -17.33 8.69 -6.61
N TRP A 124 -16.65 8.85 -7.71
CA TRP A 124 -17.19 8.64 -9.06
C TRP A 124 -17.71 7.20 -9.27
N LEU A 125 -16.98 6.18 -8.79
CA LEU A 125 -17.40 4.78 -8.85
C LEU A 125 -18.66 4.52 -8.00
N ALA A 126 -18.74 5.15 -6.82
CA ALA A 126 -19.89 5.05 -5.93
C ALA A 126 -21.16 5.64 -6.57
N ASP A 127 -21.06 6.83 -7.20
CA ASP A 127 -22.17 7.48 -7.91
C ASP A 127 -22.68 6.64 -9.08
N ARG A 128 -21.76 6.07 -9.88
CA ARG A 128 -22.12 5.24 -11.03
C ARG A 128 -22.78 3.91 -10.69
N THR A 129 -22.67 3.50 -9.45
CA THR A 129 -23.25 2.26 -8.92
C THR A 129 -24.35 2.53 -7.90
N GLU A 130 -24.87 3.77 -7.85
CA GLU A 130 -25.96 4.13 -6.97
C GLU A 130 -27.22 3.31 -7.31
N GLY A 131 -27.90 2.80 -6.26
CA GLY A 131 -29.08 1.94 -6.42
C GLY A 131 -28.80 0.46 -6.75
N ASP A 132 -27.58 0.09 -7.16
CA ASP A 132 -27.23 -1.31 -7.42
C ASP A 132 -26.07 -1.77 -6.50
N LEU A 133 -26.43 -2.38 -5.37
CA LEU A 133 -25.47 -2.90 -4.38
C LEU A 133 -24.55 -3.96 -4.96
N ARG A 134 -25.01 -4.78 -5.90
CA ARG A 134 -24.20 -5.85 -6.52
C ARG A 134 -23.17 -5.25 -7.49
N ALA A 135 -23.58 -4.28 -8.30
CA ALA A 135 -22.66 -3.55 -9.16
C ALA A 135 -21.59 -2.80 -8.33
N ARG A 136 -22.02 -2.11 -7.26
CA ARG A 136 -21.11 -1.41 -6.34
C ARG A 136 -20.09 -2.35 -5.72
N ALA A 137 -20.53 -3.47 -5.15
CA ALA A 137 -19.63 -4.45 -4.56
C ALA A 137 -18.60 -4.97 -5.57
N ARG A 138 -19.05 -5.29 -6.79
CA ARG A 138 -18.16 -5.77 -7.86
C ARG A 138 -17.13 -4.72 -8.27
N VAL A 139 -17.54 -3.48 -8.47
CA VAL A 139 -16.65 -2.39 -8.89
C VAL A 139 -15.62 -2.06 -7.82
N MET A 140 -16.02 -2.04 -6.54
CA MET A 140 -15.10 -1.84 -5.41
C MET A 140 -14.11 -3.01 -5.28
N SER A 141 -14.55 -4.25 -5.52
CA SER A 141 -13.64 -5.40 -5.56
C SER A 141 -12.61 -5.30 -6.70
N PHE A 142 -13.00 -4.82 -7.88
CA PHE A 142 -12.05 -4.57 -8.96
C PHE A 142 -11.08 -3.43 -8.63
N PHE A 143 -11.53 -2.40 -7.92
CA PHE A 143 -10.66 -1.35 -7.44
C PHE A 143 -9.60 -1.91 -6.47
N GLU A 144 -9.99 -2.70 -5.48
CA GLU A 144 -9.05 -3.36 -4.54
C GLU A 144 -8.10 -4.33 -5.27
N LEU A 145 -8.62 -5.10 -6.21
CA LEU A 145 -7.80 -6.00 -7.03
C LEU A 145 -6.74 -5.23 -7.83
N SER A 146 -7.06 -4.02 -8.28
CA SER A 146 -6.09 -3.16 -8.98
C SER A 146 -4.94 -2.70 -8.08
N LEU A 147 -5.16 -2.56 -6.77
CA LEU A 147 -4.09 -2.27 -5.80
C LEU A 147 -3.08 -3.43 -5.72
N LEU A 148 -3.59 -4.65 -5.56
CA LEU A 148 -2.76 -5.86 -5.50
C LEU A 148 -2.03 -6.11 -6.81
N ALA A 149 -2.74 -5.95 -7.94
CA ALA A 149 -2.15 -6.06 -9.27
C ALA A 149 -1.07 -4.99 -9.49
N GLY A 150 -1.31 -3.76 -9.02
CA GLY A 150 -0.34 -2.67 -9.07
C GLY A 150 0.94 -3.01 -8.31
N LEU A 151 0.81 -3.51 -7.09
CA LEU A 151 1.95 -3.94 -6.28
C LEU A 151 2.75 -5.05 -6.97
N ALA A 152 2.06 -6.07 -7.48
CA ALA A 152 2.65 -7.21 -8.15
C ALA A 152 3.37 -6.81 -9.45
N MET A 153 2.63 -6.19 -10.37
CA MET A 153 3.13 -5.84 -11.70
C MET A 153 4.09 -4.65 -11.68
N GLY A 154 3.90 -3.71 -10.74
CA GLY A 154 4.76 -2.55 -10.61
C GLY A 154 6.19 -2.91 -10.21
N GLY A 155 6.36 -3.85 -9.28
CA GLY A 155 7.68 -4.36 -8.91
C GLY A 155 8.40 -5.05 -10.06
N VAL A 156 7.69 -5.91 -10.82
CA VAL A 156 8.22 -6.54 -12.02
C VAL A 156 8.57 -5.49 -13.07
N ALA A 157 7.64 -4.58 -13.38
CA ALA A 157 7.88 -3.52 -14.37
C ALA A 157 9.10 -2.67 -14.00
N ALA A 158 9.22 -2.23 -12.74
CA ALA A 158 10.33 -1.42 -12.28
C ALA A 158 11.68 -2.12 -12.49
N THR A 159 11.79 -3.37 -12.04
CA THR A 159 13.06 -4.09 -12.11
C THR A 159 13.45 -4.48 -13.53
N GLN A 160 12.47 -4.83 -14.38
CA GLN A 160 12.71 -5.09 -15.81
C GLN A 160 13.10 -3.79 -16.55
N LEU A 161 12.36 -2.70 -16.32
CA LEU A 161 12.69 -1.41 -16.93
C LEU A 161 14.07 -0.92 -16.47
N TRP A 162 14.39 -1.10 -15.19
CA TRP A 162 15.70 -0.71 -14.66
C TRP A 162 16.84 -1.49 -15.30
N SER A 163 16.73 -2.82 -15.42
CA SER A 163 17.78 -3.66 -15.97
C SER A 163 18.10 -3.36 -17.45
N HIS A 164 17.08 -2.96 -18.23
CA HIS A 164 17.25 -2.69 -19.67
C HIS A 164 17.50 -1.20 -19.99
N PHE A 165 16.92 -0.29 -19.20
CA PHE A 165 16.86 1.13 -19.53
C PHE A 165 17.48 2.03 -18.46
N HIS A 166 17.86 1.51 -17.28
CA HIS A 166 18.48 2.28 -16.20
C HIS A 166 17.71 3.59 -15.90
N GLY A 167 18.38 4.75 -15.98
CA GLY A 167 17.76 6.05 -15.68
C GLY A 167 16.57 6.41 -16.55
N THR A 168 16.50 5.93 -17.81
CA THR A 168 15.34 6.17 -18.69
C THR A 168 14.11 5.36 -18.31
N ALA A 169 14.22 4.40 -17.37
CA ALA A 169 13.09 3.68 -16.79
C ALA A 169 12.04 4.62 -16.18
N PHE A 170 12.47 5.74 -15.58
CA PHE A 170 11.54 6.74 -15.04
C PHE A 170 10.68 7.38 -16.13
N SER A 171 11.25 7.65 -17.30
CA SER A 171 10.49 8.18 -18.44
C SER A 171 9.44 7.18 -18.95
N LEU A 172 9.75 5.89 -18.96
CA LEU A 172 8.79 4.85 -19.34
C LEU A 172 7.66 4.71 -18.33
N VAL A 173 7.94 4.84 -17.03
CA VAL A 173 6.90 4.90 -15.99
C VAL A 173 6.05 6.16 -16.14
N ALA A 174 6.66 7.31 -16.48
CA ALA A 174 5.91 8.54 -16.76
C ALA A 174 4.94 8.37 -17.94
N VAL A 175 5.31 7.61 -18.99
CA VAL A 175 4.38 7.25 -20.08
C VAL A 175 3.18 6.46 -19.56
N GLY A 176 3.37 5.57 -18.56
CA GLY A 176 2.25 4.89 -17.89
C GLY A 176 1.27 5.87 -17.25
N TYR A 177 1.77 6.87 -16.54
CA TYR A 177 0.94 7.95 -15.98
C TYR A 177 0.21 8.76 -17.08
N LEU A 178 0.88 9.08 -18.18
CA LEU A 178 0.27 9.81 -19.32
C LEU A 178 -0.83 8.97 -19.98
N LEU A 179 -0.61 7.67 -20.16
CA LEU A 179 -1.62 6.76 -20.68
C LEU A 179 -2.84 6.69 -19.75
N ALA A 180 -2.62 6.62 -18.45
CA ALA A 180 -3.70 6.66 -17.47
C ALA A 180 -4.45 7.99 -17.50
N ALA A 181 -3.76 9.12 -17.62
CA ALA A 181 -4.39 10.44 -17.79
C ALA A 181 -5.28 10.49 -19.04
N LEU A 182 -4.80 9.94 -20.17
CA LEU A 182 -5.56 9.83 -21.41
C LEU A 182 -6.83 9.00 -21.24
N LEU A 183 -6.71 7.82 -20.60
CA LEU A 183 -7.87 6.95 -20.33
C LEU A 183 -8.88 7.63 -19.40
N LEU A 184 -8.43 8.32 -18.34
CA LEU A 184 -9.31 9.11 -17.48
C LEU A 184 -10.00 10.22 -18.27
N ALA A 185 -9.26 10.90 -19.16
CA ALA A 185 -9.81 11.93 -20.02
C ALA A 185 -10.87 11.39 -20.99
N LEU A 186 -10.75 10.18 -21.46
CA LEU A 186 -11.70 9.58 -22.39
C LEU A 186 -12.90 8.93 -21.68
N PHE A 187 -12.69 8.24 -20.57
CA PHE A 187 -13.69 7.35 -19.97
C PHE A 187 -14.32 7.85 -18.67
N ALA A 188 -13.65 8.71 -17.88
CA ALA A 188 -14.20 9.23 -16.64
C ALA A 188 -15.20 10.39 -16.86
N GLY A 189 -16.00 10.35 -17.92
CA GLY A 189 -16.96 11.38 -18.26
C GLY A 189 -18.30 11.28 -17.55
N GLY A 190 -18.99 12.41 -17.39
CA GLY A 190 -20.39 12.52 -16.98
C GLY A 190 -20.72 12.07 -15.56
N GLY A 191 -20.95 13.00 -14.70
CA GLY A 191 -21.41 12.87 -13.33
C GLY A 191 -20.89 14.06 -12.54
N GLY A 192 -21.75 15.01 -12.22
CA GLY A 192 -21.51 15.92 -11.12
C GLY A 192 -21.79 15.10 -9.86
N THR A 193 -20.83 14.98 -8.98
CA THR A 193 -21.09 14.48 -7.63
C THR A 193 -22.12 15.40 -6.99
N ALA A 194 -23.17 14.82 -6.39
CA ALA A 194 -24.08 15.60 -5.56
C ALA A 194 -23.25 16.32 -4.50
N PRO A 195 -23.55 17.61 -4.18
CA PRO A 195 -22.78 18.40 -3.22
C PRO A 195 -22.61 17.61 -1.93
N GLY A 196 -21.36 17.34 -1.62
CA GLY A 196 -20.91 16.29 -0.73
C GLY A 196 -21.54 16.32 0.65
N HIS A 197 -21.80 15.17 1.15
CA HIS A 197 -21.73 14.91 2.58
C HIS A 197 -20.38 15.43 3.06
N ASN A 198 -20.38 16.31 4.05
CA ASN A 198 -19.19 16.87 4.66
C ASN A 198 -18.21 15.74 5.05
N ALA A 199 -17.27 15.39 4.18
CA ALA A 199 -16.30 14.32 4.41
C ALA A 199 -15.56 14.52 5.74
N LEU A 200 -15.28 15.80 6.08
CA LEU A 200 -14.72 16.18 7.37
C LEU A 200 -15.67 15.90 8.55
N ALA A 201 -16.97 16.13 8.37
CA ALA A 201 -17.95 15.84 9.43
C ALA A 201 -18.10 14.33 9.62
N GLY A 202 -18.14 13.56 8.53
CA GLY A 202 -18.14 12.10 8.55
C GLY A 202 -16.87 11.52 9.20
N LEU A 203 -15.70 12.03 8.86
CA LEU A 203 -14.43 11.64 9.48
C LEU A 203 -14.41 11.97 10.99
N ARG A 204 -14.86 13.19 11.36
CA ARG A 204 -14.94 13.60 12.79
C ARG A 204 -15.92 12.73 13.58
N LEU A 205 -17.06 12.38 12.99
CA LEU A 205 -18.06 11.51 13.64
C LEU A 205 -17.50 10.10 13.83
N ALA A 206 -16.86 9.57 12.83
CA ALA A 206 -16.29 8.24 12.86
C ALA A 206 -15.07 8.13 13.80
N LEU A 207 -14.24 9.17 13.92
CA LEU A 207 -13.16 9.23 14.91
C LEU A 207 -13.68 9.36 16.35
N ARG A 208 -14.96 9.69 16.56
CA ARG A 208 -15.63 9.69 17.87
C ARG A 208 -16.25 8.35 18.23
N ASP A 209 -16.40 7.44 17.27
CA ASP A 209 -16.89 6.10 17.53
C ASP A 209 -15.89 5.31 18.39
N ASP A 210 -16.38 4.76 19.51
CA ASP A 210 -15.54 4.05 20.46
C ASP A 210 -14.91 2.79 19.88
N HIS A 211 -15.57 2.11 18.93
CA HIS A 211 -15.03 0.94 18.26
C HIS A 211 -13.87 1.31 17.36
N VAL A 212 -14.02 2.39 16.59
CA VAL A 212 -12.95 2.94 15.75
C VAL A 212 -11.76 3.37 16.61
N ARG A 213 -11.99 4.10 17.71
CA ARG A 213 -10.93 4.57 18.60
C ARG A 213 -10.14 3.44 19.24
N ARG A 214 -10.78 2.30 19.55
CA ARG A 214 -10.11 1.13 20.13
C ARG A 214 -9.30 0.36 19.08
N LEU A 215 -9.82 0.23 17.85
CA LEU A 215 -9.13 -0.50 16.78
C LEU A 215 -8.05 0.33 16.09
N ALA A 216 -8.22 1.65 16.00
CA ALA A 216 -7.30 2.53 15.27
C ALA A 216 -5.82 2.36 15.66
N PRO A 217 -5.42 2.28 16.94
CA PRO A 217 -4.03 2.08 17.32
C PRO A 217 -3.46 0.75 16.83
N VAL A 218 -4.25 -0.34 16.89
CA VAL A 218 -3.86 -1.66 16.35
C VAL A 218 -3.66 -1.56 14.84
N TRP A 219 -4.60 -0.93 14.16
CA TRP A 219 -4.57 -0.77 12.71
C TRP A 219 -3.41 0.11 12.24
N LEU A 220 -3.06 1.14 13.01
CA LEU A 220 -1.86 1.95 12.77
C LEU A 220 -0.58 1.09 12.83
N CYS A 221 -0.47 0.17 13.79
CA CYS A 221 0.67 -0.75 13.85
C CYS A 221 0.77 -1.61 12.58
N VAL A 222 -0.35 -2.19 12.11
CA VAL A 222 -0.35 -3.02 10.90
C VAL A 222 -0.05 -2.19 9.65
N ASN A 223 -0.61 -1.00 9.52
CA ASN A 223 -0.31 -0.12 8.40
C ASN A 223 1.13 0.41 8.45
N ALA A 224 1.74 0.52 9.63
CA ALA A 224 3.16 0.81 9.75
C ALA A 224 4.02 -0.35 9.25
N VAL A 225 3.62 -1.60 9.48
CA VAL A 225 4.28 -2.76 8.84
C VAL A 225 4.19 -2.64 7.31
N THR A 226 3.03 -2.27 6.76
CA THR A 226 2.88 -2.03 5.32
C THR A 226 3.87 -0.97 4.80
N GLY A 227 3.96 0.19 5.48
CA GLY A 227 4.91 1.25 5.12
C GLY A 227 6.37 0.85 5.26
N LEU A 228 6.67 -0.06 6.21
CA LEU A 228 8.00 -0.59 6.45
C LEU A 228 8.48 -1.49 5.30
N TRP A 229 7.58 -2.32 4.73
CA TRP A 229 7.93 -3.30 3.70
C TRP A 229 7.67 -2.82 2.27
N LEU A 230 6.64 -2.01 2.02
CA LEU A 230 6.25 -1.61 0.66
C LEU A 230 6.89 -0.30 0.19
N GLY A 231 7.78 0.29 0.99
CA GLY A 231 8.52 1.50 0.62
C GLY A 231 9.77 1.24 -0.19
N PRO A 232 10.44 2.31 -0.67
CA PRO A 232 11.69 2.21 -1.43
C PRO A 232 12.85 1.62 -0.62
N THR A 233 12.74 1.56 0.71
CA THR A 233 13.78 1.03 1.61
C THR A 233 14.05 -0.45 1.38
N LEU A 234 13.02 -1.28 1.18
CA LEU A 234 13.19 -2.71 0.90
C LEU A 234 13.96 -2.92 -0.42
N ALA A 235 13.55 -2.23 -1.49
CA ALA A 235 14.22 -2.30 -2.78
C ALA A 235 15.70 -1.89 -2.65
N PHE A 236 15.97 -0.80 -1.92
CA PHE A 236 17.31 -0.33 -1.63
C PHE A 236 18.16 -1.39 -0.90
N LEU A 237 17.67 -1.98 0.19
CA LEU A 237 18.42 -2.93 1.01
C LEU A 237 18.73 -4.23 0.27
N ILE A 238 17.77 -4.76 -0.50
CA ILE A 238 17.91 -6.04 -1.20
C ILE A 238 18.80 -5.93 -2.44
N THR A 239 18.88 -4.76 -3.07
CA THR A 239 19.68 -4.56 -4.29
C THR A 239 20.98 -3.78 -4.05
N SER A 240 21.23 -3.25 -2.86
CA SER A 240 22.47 -2.55 -2.54
C SER A 240 23.64 -3.53 -2.36
N PRO A 241 24.74 -3.43 -3.13
CA PRO A 241 25.93 -4.24 -2.91
C PRO A 241 26.58 -3.80 -1.60
N SER A 242 26.27 -4.46 -0.49
CA SER A 242 26.77 -4.04 0.81
C SER A 242 28.22 -4.35 1.01
N ALA A 243 28.97 -3.32 1.38
CA ALA A 243 30.15 -3.49 2.21
C ALA A 243 29.71 -3.96 3.63
N PRO A 244 30.44 -4.57 4.34
CA PRO A 244 30.93 -5.83 4.89
C PRO A 244 29.98 -6.58 5.84
N HIS A 245 28.64 -6.50 5.73
CA HIS A 245 27.75 -7.37 6.51
C HIS A 245 27.45 -8.66 5.75
N ARG A 246 28.51 -9.46 5.47
CA ARG A 246 28.41 -10.81 4.88
C ARG A 246 27.58 -11.81 5.72
N SER A 247 27.07 -11.39 6.88
CA SER A 247 26.26 -12.20 7.78
C SER A 247 24.77 -12.21 7.43
N GLN A 248 24.27 -11.30 6.59
CA GLN A 248 22.86 -11.21 6.23
C GLN A 248 22.65 -11.60 4.76
N PHE A 249 21.90 -12.69 4.55
CA PHE A 249 21.67 -13.26 3.22
C PHE A 249 20.84 -12.35 2.30
N PHE A 250 19.81 -11.70 2.83
CA PHE A 250 18.92 -10.86 2.01
C PHE A 250 19.55 -9.51 1.63
N ASN A 251 20.56 -9.07 2.35
CA ASN A 251 21.16 -7.77 2.10
C ASN A 251 22.00 -7.80 0.83
N GLY A 252 21.59 -7.07 -0.20
CA GLY A 252 22.22 -7.09 -1.53
C GLY A 252 22.04 -8.40 -2.31
N LEU A 253 21.08 -9.25 -1.92
CA LEU A 253 20.83 -10.55 -2.57
C LEU A 253 20.64 -10.43 -4.09
N TYR A 254 19.96 -9.38 -4.52
CA TYR A 254 19.67 -9.10 -5.92
C TYR A 254 20.47 -7.94 -6.51
N ALA A 255 21.65 -7.63 -5.91
CA ALA A 255 22.52 -6.57 -6.40
C ALA A 255 23.05 -6.84 -7.84
N ALA A 256 23.31 -8.11 -8.17
CA ALA A 256 23.78 -8.51 -9.49
C ALA A 256 22.65 -8.55 -10.53
N ASP A 257 21.44 -8.92 -10.12
CA ASP A 257 20.26 -9.03 -11.00
C ASP A 257 19.00 -8.58 -10.28
N PRO A 258 18.68 -7.29 -10.33
CA PRO A 258 17.45 -6.74 -9.72
C PRO A 258 16.16 -7.31 -10.28
N THR A 259 16.15 -7.95 -11.46
CA THR A 259 14.93 -8.49 -12.07
C THR A 259 14.32 -9.60 -11.20
N GLN A 260 15.15 -10.39 -10.52
CA GLN A 260 14.70 -11.45 -9.63
C GLN A 260 13.89 -10.89 -8.45
N PHE A 261 14.23 -9.70 -7.95
CA PHE A 261 13.45 -9.05 -6.90
C PHE A 261 12.02 -8.73 -7.35
N GLY A 262 11.83 -8.28 -8.60
CA GLY A 262 10.50 -8.07 -9.17
C GLY A 262 9.64 -9.34 -9.14
N TRP A 263 10.21 -10.48 -9.50
CA TRP A 263 9.51 -11.77 -9.46
C TRP A 263 9.18 -12.21 -8.02
N VAL A 264 10.04 -11.91 -7.06
CA VAL A 264 9.75 -12.14 -5.62
C VAL A 264 8.58 -11.30 -5.15
N LEU A 265 8.51 -10.02 -5.55
CA LEU A 265 7.36 -9.16 -5.24
C LEU A 265 6.07 -9.69 -5.86
N LEU A 266 6.11 -10.19 -7.09
CA LEU A 266 4.97 -10.84 -7.73
C LEU A 266 4.56 -12.10 -6.95
N GLY A 267 5.50 -12.95 -6.59
CA GLY A 267 5.25 -14.15 -5.78
C GLY A 267 4.60 -13.82 -4.43
N TYR A 268 5.11 -12.79 -3.74
CA TYR A 268 4.52 -12.28 -2.51
C TYR A 268 3.09 -11.78 -2.70
N ALA A 269 2.82 -11.00 -3.75
CA ALA A 269 1.49 -10.48 -4.01
C ALA A 269 0.47 -11.61 -4.34
N LEU A 270 0.89 -12.64 -5.07
CA LEU A 270 0.05 -13.82 -5.33
C LEU A 270 -0.21 -14.60 -4.05
N LEU A 271 0.79 -14.77 -3.21
CA LEU A 271 0.68 -15.42 -1.91
C LEU A 271 -0.29 -14.64 -1.00
N PHE A 272 -0.14 -13.31 -0.95
CA PHE A 272 -1.01 -12.41 -0.19
C PHE A 272 -2.46 -12.50 -0.68
N ALA A 273 -2.70 -12.41 -1.99
CA ALA A 273 -4.03 -12.53 -2.58
C ALA A 273 -4.69 -13.89 -2.25
N THR A 274 -3.90 -14.97 -2.30
CA THR A 274 -4.36 -16.31 -1.92
C THR A 274 -4.77 -16.38 -0.45
N GLY A 275 -3.97 -15.82 0.45
CA GLY A 275 -4.25 -15.78 1.87
C GLY A 275 -5.50 -14.95 2.19
N VAL A 276 -5.65 -13.75 1.63
CA VAL A 276 -6.85 -12.91 1.78
C VAL A 276 -8.10 -13.64 1.29
N THR A 277 -8.02 -14.34 0.14
CA THR A 277 -9.12 -15.14 -0.40
C THR A 277 -9.46 -16.30 0.54
N GLY A 278 -8.46 -17.01 1.06
CA GLY A 278 -8.65 -18.07 2.05
C GLY A 278 -9.35 -17.58 3.32
N TRP A 279 -8.91 -16.44 3.85
CA TRP A 279 -9.53 -15.82 5.01
C TRP A 279 -10.99 -15.41 4.76
N SER A 280 -11.34 -14.95 3.57
CA SER A 280 -12.74 -14.60 3.25
C SER A 280 -13.70 -15.80 3.39
N MET A 281 -13.21 -17.03 3.20
CA MET A 281 -14.00 -18.27 3.36
C MET A 281 -14.07 -18.76 4.81
N VAL A 282 -13.08 -18.44 5.62
CA VAL A 282 -12.91 -19.00 6.97
C VAL A 282 -13.33 -18.00 8.06
N LEU A 283 -13.33 -16.70 7.76
CA LEU A 283 -13.54 -15.62 8.72
C LEU A 283 -14.84 -15.75 9.51
N ALA A 284 -15.93 -16.18 8.87
CA ALA A 284 -17.23 -16.39 9.53
C ALA A 284 -17.18 -17.51 10.60
N ARG A 285 -16.29 -18.50 10.45
CA ARG A 285 -16.13 -19.60 11.39
C ARG A 285 -15.18 -19.29 12.54
N VAL A 286 -14.10 -18.57 12.23
CA VAL A 286 -13.07 -18.23 13.22
C VAL A 286 -13.50 -17.06 14.10
N GLY A 287 -14.28 -16.14 13.55
CA GLY A 287 -14.66 -14.89 14.18
C GLY A 287 -13.61 -13.78 13.99
N VAL A 288 -14.08 -12.56 13.85
CA VAL A 288 -13.29 -11.39 13.45
C VAL A 288 -12.17 -11.09 14.44
N HIS A 289 -12.47 -11.06 15.75
CA HIS A 289 -11.50 -10.75 16.79
C HIS A 289 -10.36 -11.79 16.85
N ARG A 290 -10.70 -13.08 16.78
CA ARG A 290 -9.71 -14.16 16.76
C ARG A 290 -8.86 -14.13 15.49
N ALA A 291 -9.45 -13.84 14.34
CA ALA A 291 -8.73 -13.72 13.09
C ALA A 291 -7.67 -12.61 13.16
N MET A 292 -8.01 -11.43 13.69
CA MET A 292 -7.05 -10.35 13.90
C MET A 292 -5.92 -10.75 14.85
N LEU A 293 -6.22 -11.41 15.97
CA LEU A 293 -5.21 -11.91 16.92
C LEU A 293 -4.28 -12.95 16.29
N ILE A 294 -4.83 -13.94 15.58
CA ILE A 294 -4.04 -14.97 14.89
C ILE A 294 -3.10 -14.34 13.87
N SER A 295 -3.61 -13.41 13.07
CA SER A 295 -2.81 -12.74 12.04
C SER A 295 -1.67 -11.91 12.64
N LEU A 296 -1.94 -11.12 13.68
CA LEU A 296 -0.91 -10.36 14.40
C LEU A 296 0.13 -11.29 15.06
N ALA A 297 -0.32 -12.35 15.72
CA ALA A 297 0.58 -13.29 16.38
C ALA A 297 1.48 -14.00 15.35
N THR A 298 0.95 -14.31 14.16
CA THR A 298 1.68 -14.99 13.09
C THR A 298 2.79 -14.13 12.48
N MET A 299 2.72 -12.80 12.60
CA MET A 299 3.83 -11.91 12.18
C MET A 299 5.15 -12.26 12.89
N LEU A 300 5.09 -12.71 14.14
CA LEU A 300 6.28 -13.07 14.92
C LEU A 300 7.04 -14.28 14.34
N PRO A 301 6.40 -15.45 14.14
CA PRO A 301 7.07 -16.58 13.50
C PRO A 301 7.42 -16.32 12.02
N VAL A 302 6.70 -15.46 11.29
CA VAL A 302 7.12 -14.99 9.96
C VAL A 302 8.45 -14.25 10.05
N CYS A 303 8.60 -13.29 10.96
CA CYS A 303 9.87 -12.60 11.19
C CYS A 303 10.98 -13.56 11.62
N LEU A 304 10.69 -14.53 12.49
CA LEU A 304 11.65 -15.55 12.87
C LEU A 304 12.11 -16.39 11.66
N GLY A 305 11.20 -16.79 10.79
CA GLY A 305 11.53 -17.53 9.57
C GLY A 305 12.43 -16.73 8.63
N PHE A 306 12.12 -15.46 8.38
CA PHE A 306 13.01 -14.56 7.62
C PHE A 306 14.35 -14.37 8.30
N TYR A 307 14.40 -14.21 9.62
CA TYR A 307 15.64 -14.07 10.37
C TYR A 307 16.53 -15.32 10.24
N LEU A 308 15.94 -16.52 10.40
CA LEU A 308 16.67 -17.79 10.26
C LEU A 308 17.24 -17.95 8.84
N VAL A 309 16.49 -17.60 7.79
CA VAL A 309 17.00 -17.62 6.40
C VAL A 309 18.08 -16.56 6.21
N ASN A 310 17.90 -15.37 6.78
CA ASN A 310 18.85 -14.25 6.65
C ASN A 310 20.20 -14.56 7.27
N HIS A 311 20.23 -15.34 8.35
CA HIS A 311 21.45 -15.73 9.09
C HIS A 311 21.91 -17.17 8.81
N ALA A 312 21.33 -17.86 7.82
CA ALA A 312 21.69 -19.22 7.44
C ALA A 312 23.02 -19.27 6.64
N GLY A 313 24.01 -18.47 7.03
CA GLY A 313 25.33 -18.47 6.42
C GLY A 313 25.98 -19.85 6.48
N GLY A 314 26.31 -20.45 5.33
CA GLY A 314 26.89 -21.81 5.26
C GLY A 314 25.88 -22.95 5.37
N ALA A 315 24.62 -22.71 5.66
CA ALA A 315 23.59 -23.75 5.66
C ALA A 315 23.28 -24.25 4.23
N SER A 316 22.87 -25.50 4.15
CA SER A 316 22.48 -26.13 2.87
C SER A 316 21.33 -25.37 2.22
N SER A 317 21.26 -25.42 0.87
CA SER A 317 20.12 -24.87 0.14
C SER A 317 18.79 -25.47 0.60
N GLY A 318 18.77 -26.76 0.92
CA GLY A 318 17.61 -27.46 1.46
C GLY A 318 17.07 -26.84 2.75
N TYR A 319 17.95 -26.46 3.69
CA TYR A 319 17.54 -25.77 4.92
C TYR A 319 16.81 -24.45 4.63
N ARG A 320 17.38 -23.60 3.74
CA ARG A 320 16.75 -22.32 3.38
C ARG A 320 15.41 -22.50 2.70
N TRP A 321 15.29 -23.49 1.80
CA TRP A 321 14.01 -23.79 1.14
C TRP A 321 12.97 -24.28 2.13
N THR A 322 13.33 -25.17 3.06
CA THR A 322 12.38 -25.66 4.08
C THR A 322 11.84 -24.54 4.94
N ILE A 323 12.73 -23.68 5.49
CA ILE A 323 12.32 -22.53 6.30
C ILE A 323 11.54 -21.51 5.43
N GLY A 324 11.98 -21.25 4.20
CA GLY A 324 11.29 -20.33 3.29
C GLY A 324 9.86 -20.77 2.97
N ILE A 325 9.63 -22.04 2.68
CA ILE A 325 8.29 -22.60 2.43
C ILE A 325 7.43 -22.49 3.70
N ALA A 326 7.97 -22.87 4.86
CA ALA A 326 7.25 -22.73 6.13
C ALA A 326 6.87 -21.26 6.40
N THR A 327 7.77 -20.33 6.15
CA THR A 327 7.50 -18.89 6.28
C THR A 327 6.42 -18.43 5.29
N ALA A 328 6.45 -18.90 4.05
CA ALA A 328 5.42 -18.60 3.05
C ALA A 328 4.03 -19.10 3.49
N LEU A 329 3.94 -20.30 4.10
CA LEU A 329 2.68 -20.79 4.65
C LEU A 329 2.18 -19.95 5.83
N LEU A 330 3.08 -19.45 6.67
CA LEU A 330 2.74 -18.54 7.76
C LEU A 330 2.24 -17.17 7.23
N ILE A 331 2.79 -16.67 6.12
CA ILE A 331 2.31 -15.44 5.48
C ILE A 331 0.83 -15.59 5.05
N LEU A 332 0.39 -16.75 4.57
CA LEU A 332 -1.03 -16.98 4.27
C LEU A 332 -1.94 -16.75 5.49
N VAL A 333 -1.45 -17.08 6.68
CA VAL A 333 -2.20 -16.89 7.93
C VAL A 333 -2.15 -15.42 8.37
N GLU A 334 -1.01 -14.75 8.22
CA GLU A 334 -0.82 -13.35 8.57
C GLU A 334 -1.77 -12.40 7.81
N THR A 335 -2.10 -12.70 6.55
CA THR A 335 -2.93 -11.84 5.68
C THR A 335 -4.36 -11.62 6.17
N GLY A 336 -4.81 -12.32 7.20
CA GLY A 336 -6.18 -12.27 7.71
C GLY A 336 -6.54 -10.98 8.46
N PHE A 337 -5.58 -10.16 8.86
CA PHE A 337 -5.88 -8.96 9.64
C PHE A 337 -6.77 -7.97 8.89
N THR A 338 -6.39 -7.58 7.67
CA THR A 338 -7.11 -6.55 6.90
C THR A 338 -8.57 -6.93 6.60
N PRO A 339 -8.90 -8.12 6.07
CA PRO A 339 -10.29 -8.49 5.83
C PRO A 339 -11.09 -8.59 7.14
N ALA A 340 -10.47 -9.03 8.24
CA ALA A 340 -11.12 -9.08 9.54
C ALA A 340 -11.40 -7.66 10.09
N ALA A 341 -10.41 -6.77 10.04
CA ALA A 341 -10.56 -5.39 10.50
C ALA A 341 -11.59 -4.60 9.70
N LEU A 342 -11.62 -4.77 8.37
CA LEU A 342 -12.65 -4.17 7.51
C LEU A 342 -14.05 -4.71 7.81
N SER A 343 -14.17 -6.02 8.03
CA SER A 343 -15.44 -6.65 8.43
C SER A 343 -15.93 -6.11 9.78
N TRP A 344 -15.02 -5.96 10.74
CA TRP A 344 -15.33 -5.41 12.07
C TRP A 344 -15.77 -3.95 12.00
N LEU A 345 -15.06 -3.13 11.21
CA LEU A 345 -15.42 -1.73 10.98
C LEU A 345 -16.79 -1.60 10.30
N ALA A 346 -17.06 -2.44 9.30
CA ALA A 346 -18.36 -2.42 8.60
C ALA A 346 -19.53 -2.81 9.51
N GLY A 347 -19.31 -3.70 10.47
CA GLY A 347 -20.31 -4.14 11.45
C GLY A 347 -20.57 -3.14 12.58
N SER A 348 -19.56 -2.32 12.95
CA SER A 348 -19.67 -1.36 14.06
C SER A 348 -20.33 -0.02 13.68
N LEU A 349 -20.36 0.32 12.41
CA LEU A 349 -20.92 1.60 11.94
C LEU A 349 -22.45 1.54 11.82
N HIS A 350 -23.15 1.49 12.97
CA HIS A 350 -24.61 1.62 13.07
C HIS A 350 -24.96 3.11 13.32
N GLY A 351 -25.95 3.65 12.60
CA GLY A 351 -26.55 4.93 12.96
C GLY A 351 -26.06 6.16 12.19
N GLY A 352 -25.91 6.08 10.88
CA GLY A 352 -25.79 7.29 10.04
C GLY A 352 -24.37 7.68 9.60
N VAL A 353 -23.34 6.95 10.02
CA VAL A 353 -22.00 7.11 9.44
C VAL A 353 -22.00 6.41 8.08
N GLY A 354 -21.98 7.18 7.00
CA GLY A 354 -21.98 6.63 5.64
C GLY A 354 -20.75 5.74 5.40
N LYS A 355 -20.92 4.69 4.58
CA LYS A 355 -19.81 3.79 4.19
C LYS A 355 -18.60 4.53 3.62
N GLY A 356 -18.80 5.72 3.01
CA GLY A 356 -17.73 6.60 2.55
C GLY A 356 -16.85 7.16 3.67
N SER A 357 -17.45 7.44 4.85
CA SER A 357 -16.69 7.90 6.02
C SER A 357 -15.80 6.81 6.59
N ALA A 358 -16.24 5.55 6.55
CA ALA A 358 -15.44 4.39 6.94
C ALA A 358 -14.20 4.23 6.05
N MET A 359 -14.37 4.36 4.73
CA MET A 359 -13.26 4.29 3.78
C MET A 359 -12.29 5.47 3.95
N GLY A 360 -12.81 6.65 4.31
CA GLY A 360 -11.97 7.81 4.65
C GLY A 360 -11.07 7.56 5.86
N ILE A 361 -11.61 6.95 6.94
CA ILE A 361 -10.80 6.58 8.12
C ILE A 361 -9.73 5.55 7.75
N TYR A 362 -10.12 4.52 6.98
CA TYR A 362 -9.18 3.52 6.51
C TYR A 362 -8.00 4.17 5.78
N SER A 363 -8.25 5.08 4.84
CA SER A 363 -7.20 5.79 4.10
C SER A 363 -6.31 6.63 5.01
N VAL A 364 -6.88 7.34 6.00
CA VAL A 364 -6.11 8.12 6.96
C VAL A 364 -5.22 7.22 7.82
N LEU A 365 -5.77 6.12 8.35
CA LEU A 365 -5.00 5.16 9.16
C LEU A 365 -3.90 4.49 8.35
N LEU A 366 -4.18 4.18 7.08
CA LEU A 366 -3.20 3.62 6.15
C LEU A 366 -2.03 4.59 5.96
N SER A 367 -2.32 5.84 5.59
CA SER A 367 -1.27 6.84 5.32
C SER A 367 -0.47 7.18 6.57
N VAL A 368 -1.11 7.40 7.73
CA VAL A 368 -0.41 7.69 9.00
C VAL A 368 0.49 6.52 9.41
N GLY A 369 -0.03 5.30 9.34
CA GLY A 369 0.77 4.10 9.62
C GLY A 369 1.94 3.97 8.65
N ALA A 370 1.70 4.13 7.35
CA ALA A 370 2.73 4.01 6.32
C ALA A 370 3.83 5.08 6.45
N ILE A 371 3.50 6.30 6.86
CA ILE A 371 4.50 7.35 7.21
C ILE A 371 5.43 6.83 8.32
N GLY A 372 4.85 6.40 9.44
CA GLY A 372 5.61 5.88 10.58
C GLY A 372 6.47 4.68 10.20
N GLY A 373 5.89 3.73 9.46
CA GLY A 373 6.59 2.54 8.97
C GLY A 373 7.75 2.86 8.03
N SER A 374 7.56 3.77 7.07
CA SER A 374 8.61 4.18 6.14
C SER A 374 9.78 4.88 6.84
N LEU A 375 9.51 5.76 7.82
CA LEU A 375 10.55 6.39 8.63
C LEU A 375 11.30 5.36 9.47
N MET A 376 10.57 4.44 10.09
CA MET A 376 11.13 3.35 10.90
C MET A 376 12.00 2.42 10.05
N ALA A 377 11.55 2.07 8.82
CA ALA A 377 12.31 1.29 7.86
C ALA A 377 13.63 1.97 7.50
N GLY A 378 13.61 3.28 7.24
CA GLY A 378 14.80 4.06 6.93
C GLY A 378 15.77 4.08 8.09
N TRP A 379 15.31 4.37 9.31
CA TRP A 379 16.14 4.46 10.50
C TRP A 379 16.72 3.10 10.91
N LEU A 380 15.88 2.08 11.09
CA LEU A 380 16.32 0.74 11.46
C LEU A 380 17.11 0.07 10.32
N GLY A 381 16.77 0.33 9.06
CA GLY A 381 17.50 -0.14 7.90
C GLY A 381 18.93 0.44 7.81
N ASN A 382 19.16 1.67 8.26
CA ASN A 382 20.52 2.23 8.39
C ASN A 382 21.33 1.54 9.49
N LEU A 383 20.70 1.20 10.62
CA LEU A 383 21.37 0.61 11.78
C LEU A 383 21.60 -0.89 11.63
N PHE A 384 20.59 -1.63 11.19
CA PHE A 384 20.55 -3.09 11.23
C PHE A 384 20.36 -3.74 9.86
N ARG A 385 20.29 -2.94 8.78
CA ARG A 385 20.05 -3.43 7.41
C ARG A 385 18.71 -4.17 7.31
N PHE A 386 18.70 -5.37 6.69
CA PHE A 386 17.48 -6.15 6.53
C PHE A 386 16.87 -6.54 7.90
N ASP A 387 17.69 -6.87 8.90
CA ASP A 387 17.22 -7.17 10.25
C ASP A 387 16.47 -6.00 10.89
N GLY A 388 16.75 -4.77 10.48
CA GLY A 388 16.02 -3.59 10.90
C GLY A 388 14.55 -3.64 10.53
N LEU A 389 14.22 -4.17 9.34
CA LEU A 389 12.83 -4.35 8.93
C LEU A 389 12.14 -5.43 9.78
N LEU A 390 12.83 -6.52 10.08
CA LEU A 390 12.32 -7.58 10.94
C LEU A 390 12.09 -7.08 12.36
N LEU A 391 13.05 -6.35 12.93
CA LEU A 391 12.93 -5.75 14.27
C LEU A 391 11.74 -4.78 14.32
N GLY A 392 11.60 -3.91 13.32
CA GLY A 392 10.47 -3.00 13.22
C GLY A 392 9.13 -3.73 13.19
N THR A 393 9.04 -4.79 12.40
CA THR A 393 7.84 -5.62 12.32
C THR A 393 7.51 -6.29 13.66
N VAL A 394 8.52 -6.86 14.33
CA VAL A 394 8.33 -7.48 15.67
C VAL A 394 7.83 -6.45 16.68
N LEU A 395 8.43 -5.27 16.74
CA LEU A 395 8.01 -4.21 17.67
C LEU A 395 6.55 -3.78 17.42
N LEU A 396 6.17 -3.60 16.14
CA LEU A 396 4.81 -3.23 15.74
C LEU A 396 3.81 -4.37 15.99
N ALA A 397 4.18 -5.62 15.72
CA ALA A 397 3.32 -6.78 15.97
C ALA A 397 3.08 -6.97 17.48
N VAL A 398 4.11 -6.87 18.31
CA VAL A 398 3.98 -6.93 19.78
C VAL A 398 3.12 -5.79 20.31
N ALA A 399 3.37 -4.55 19.84
CA ALA A 399 2.53 -3.41 20.21
C ALA A 399 1.06 -3.62 19.80
N GLY A 400 0.83 -4.11 18.57
CA GLY A 400 -0.50 -4.45 18.06
C GLY A 400 -1.19 -5.52 18.91
N LEU A 401 -0.49 -6.59 19.31
CA LEU A 401 -1.01 -7.65 20.19
C LEU A 401 -1.37 -7.12 21.58
N LEU A 402 -0.50 -6.30 22.19
CA LEU A 402 -0.77 -5.70 23.50
C LEU A 402 -1.97 -4.75 23.45
N LEU A 403 -2.14 -4.01 22.38
CA LEU A 403 -3.29 -3.14 22.17
C LEU A 403 -4.56 -3.95 21.92
N MET A 404 -4.46 -5.00 21.11
CA MET A 404 -5.59 -5.89 20.80
C MET A 404 -6.10 -6.64 22.03
N ALA A 405 -5.21 -7.03 22.94
CA ALA A 405 -5.58 -7.68 24.22
C ALA A 405 -6.43 -6.77 25.14
N ARG A 406 -6.42 -5.46 24.91
CA ARG A 406 -7.26 -4.50 25.67
C ARG A 406 -8.65 -4.30 25.05
N ILE A 407 -8.90 -4.84 23.88
CA ILE A 407 -10.21 -4.74 23.21
C ILE A 407 -11.09 -5.90 23.71
N PRO A 408 -12.25 -5.62 24.35
CA PRO A 408 -13.17 -6.66 24.80
C PRO A 408 -13.60 -7.55 23.63
N GLN A 409 -13.81 -8.84 23.91
CA GLN A 409 -14.27 -9.81 22.91
C GLN A 409 -15.75 -9.63 22.53
N ASP A 410 -16.49 -8.83 23.29
CA ASP A 410 -17.88 -8.48 23.03
C ASP A 410 -17.96 -7.46 21.89
N ALA A 411 -17.59 -7.89 20.68
CA ALA A 411 -18.05 -7.25 19.47
C ALA A 411 -19.55 -7.58 19.31
N PRO A 412 -20.38 -6.68 18.76
CA PRO A 412 -21.81 -6.92 18.65
C PRO A 412 -22.06 -8.25 17.92
N ALA A 413 -22.28 -9.29 18.69
CA ALA A 413 -22.93 -10.48 18.19
C ALA A 413 -24.31 -10.03 17.72
N ASP A 414 -24.66 -10.35 16.47
CA ASP A 414 -26.02 -10.43 15.98
C ASP A 414 -27.08 -10.07 17.02
N SER A 415 -27.50 -8.82 17.05
CA SER A 415 -28.87 -8.55 17.40
C SER A 415 -29.71 -9.06 16.21
N GLY A 416 -29.77 -10.38 16.11
CA GLY A 416 -30.78 -11.07 15.32
C GLY A 416 -32.13 -10.66 15.88
N GLU A 417 -32.63 -9.51 15.45
CA GLU A 417 -34.04 -9.30 15.39
C GLU A 417 -34.59 -10.36 14.46
N THR A 418 -34.99 -11.46 15.05
CA THR A 418 -35.94 -12.41 14.49
C THR A 418 -37.11 -11.59 13.96
N ILE A 419 -37.09 -11.32 12.67
CA ILE A 419 -38.29 -10.89 11.95
C ILE A 419 -39.29 -12.06 12.12
N ARG A 420 -40.23 -11.89 13.05
CA ARG A 420 -41.49 -12.65 13.10
C ARG A 420 -42.47 -12.08 12.09
#